data_607a627852d75832825a0f4be21d71f7
#
_entry.id   607a627852d75832825a0f4be21d71f7
#
_cell.length_a   1.000
_cell.length_b   1.000
_cell.length_c   1.000
_cell.angle_alpha   90.00
_cell.angle_beta   90.00
_cell.angle_gamma   90.00
#
_symmetry.space_group_name_H-M   'P 1'
#
loop_
_entity.id
_entity.type
_entity.pdbx_description
1 polymer ?
#
loop_
_entity_poly.entity_id
_entity_poly.type
_entity_poly.pdbx_seq_one_letter_code
_entity_poly.pdbx_strand_id
1 'polypeptide(L)'
;MRIVLDTNVLVAGLLAPFGPCGDIVRMAVSGDLTLCVDARVLSEYHEVLRRPKFRLDRVRVSVILDYIEWSGWVVSSSPLHAPLPDPDDEPFLEIAISGQAEYLITGNIAHFPSESRQGVKVLTPAQFLKTRARRRKGRKNPHSRKRP
;
A
#
# COMPACT_ATOMS: atom_id res chain seq x y z
N MET A 1 -10.57 4.13 2.85
CA MET A 1 -10.06 2.84 2.31
C MET A 1 -8.74 2.50 2.97
N ARG A 2 -8.64 1.35 3.59
CA ARG A 2 -7.41 0.84 4.20
C ARG A 2 -6.66 -0.03 3.20
N ILE A 3 -5.36 0.23 3.05
CA ILE A 3 -4.47 -0.53 2.16
C ILE A 3 -3.14 -0.81 2.87
N VAL A 4 -2.38 -1.74 2.32
CA VAL A 4 -0.98 -1.95 2.68
C VAL A 4 -0.13 -1.59 1.46
N LEU A 5 0.91 -0.79 1.67
CA LEU A 5 1.91 -0.49 0.64
C LEU A 5 3.20 -1.24 0.90
N ASP A 6 3.62 -2.04 -0.06
CA ASP A 6 4.97 -2.58 -0.06
C ASP A 6 5.98 -1.42 -0.19
N THR A 7 7.10 -1.52 0.50
CA THR A 7 8.11 -0.46 0.56
C THR A 7 8.59 -0.02 -0.82
N ASN A 8 8.71 -0.94 -1.76
CA ASN A 8 9.16 -0.61 -3.12
C ASN A 8 8.21 0.36 -3.86
N VAL A 9 6.91 0.31 -3.56
CA VAL A 9 5.93 1.25 -4.14
C VAL A 9 6.16 2.65 -3.60
N LEU A 10 6.43 2.77 -2.31
CA LEU A 10 6.71 4.04 -1.66
C LEU A 10 8.00 4.67 -2.21
N VAL A 11 9.06 3.86 -2.34
CA VAL A 11 10.33 4.30 -2.95
C VAL A 11 10.11 4.77 -4.39
N ALA A 12 9.46 3.94 -5.20
CA ALA A 12 9.22 4.26 -6.62
C ALA A 12 8.38 5.54 -6.78
N GLY A 13 7.40 5.75 -5.90
CA GLY A 13 6.56 6.94 -5.94
C GLY A 13 7.29 8.23 -5.59
N LEU A 14 8.30 8.15 -4.72
CA LEU A 14 9.14 9.30 -4.40
C LEU A 14 10.21 9.56 -5.47
N LEU A 15 10.71 8.50 -6.12
CA LEU A 15 11.69 8.63 -7.22
C LEU A 15 11.03 9.11 -8.52
N ALA A 16 9.81 8.68 -8.80
CA ALA A 16 9.08 9.00 -10.02
C ALA A 16 7.67 9.51 -9.68
N PRO A 17 7.53 10.77 -9.23
CA PRO A 17 6.26 11.28 -8.69
C PRO A 17 5.12 11.36 -9.71
N PHE A 18 5.40 11.32 -11.00
CA PHE A 18 4.38 11.42 -12.04
C PHE A 18 3.91 10.06 -12.58
N GLY A 19 4.42 8.95 -12.04
CA GLY A 19 3.98 7.62 -12.40
C GLY A 19 2.87 7.09 -11.47
N PRO A 20 2.41 5.84 -11.69
CA PRO A 20 1.37 5.21 -10.86
C PRO A 20 1.70 5.17 -9.38
N CYS A 21 2.95 4.85 -9.02
CA CYS A 21 3.37 4.85 -7.62
C CYS A 21 3.29 6.24 -7.00
N GLY A 22 3.66 7.29 -7.74
CA GLY A 22 3.55 8.68 -7.30
C GLY A 22 2.10 9.08 -7.04
N ASP A 23 1.18 8.66 -7.90
CA ASP A 23 -0.25 8.89 -7.70
C ASP A 23 -0.74 8.28 -6.40
N ILE A 24 -0.32 7.05 -6.12
CA ILE A 24 -0.71 6.35 -4.87
C ILE A 24 -0.14 7.05 -3.65
N VAL A 25 1.11 7.49 -3.69
CA VAL A 25 1.72 8.25 -2.59
C VAL A 25 0.94 9.54 -2.33
N ARG A 26 0.55 10.28 -3.38
CA ARG A 26 -0.29 11.48 -3.22
C ARG A 26 -1.64 11.16 -2.57
N MET A 27 -2.27 10.06 -2.97
CA MET A 27 -3.54 9.61 -2.36
C MET A 27 -3.38 9.26 -0.89
N ALA A 28 -2.23 8.67 -0.52
CA ALA A 28 -1.94 8.35 0.87
C ALA A 28 -1.74 9.62 1.70
N VAL A 29 -0.98 10.61 1.21
CA VAL A 29 -0.70 11.83 1.96
C VAL A 29 -1.84 12.86 1.91
N SER A 30 -2.79 12.72 0.99
CA SER A 30 -4.00 13.56 0.94
C SER A 30 -5.13 13.05 1.83
N GLY A 31 -4.99 11.88 2.42
CA GLY A 31 -6.02 11.26 3.25
C GLY A 31 -7.02 10.38 2.49
N ASP A 32 -6.90 10.27 1.17
CA ASP A 32 -7.77 9.39 0.38
C ASP A 32 -7.57 7.91 0.72
N LEU A 33 -6.36 7.54 1.11
CA LEU A 33 -6.00 6.20 1.53
C LEU A 33 -5.44 6.22 2.94
N THR A 34 -5.78 5.21 3.73
CA THR A 34 -5.19 4.99 5.04
C THR A 34 -4.26 3.78 4.96
N LEU A 35 -2.99 3.96 5.31
CA LEU A 35 -2.04 2.86 5.32
C LEU A 35 -2.17 2.05 6.60
N CYS A 36 -2.32 0.74 6.46
CA CYS A 36 -2.14 -0.19 7.57
C CYS A 36 -0.65 -0.31 7.85
N VAL A 37 -0.26 -0.19 9.10
CA VAL A 37 1.14 -0.22 9.53
C VAL A 37 1.29 -0.96 10.85
N ASP A 38 2.50 -1.40 11.12
CA ASP A 38 2.98 -1.78 12.45
C ASP A 38 4.42 -1.31 12.62
N ALA A 39 5.02 -1.57 13.76
CA ALA A 39 6.38 -1.13 14.05
C ALA A 39 7.41 -1.68 13.06
N ARG A 40 7.22 -2.92 12.59
CA ARG A 40 8.13 -3.57 11.63
C ARG A 40 8.09 -2.87 10.27
N VAL A 41 6.89 -2.62 9.78
CA VAL A 41 6.67 -1.96 8.48
C VAL A 41 7.15 -0.51 8.52
N LEU A 42 6.83 0.23 9.58
CA LEU A 42 7.33 1.60 9.75
C LEU A 42 8.85 1.64 9.82
N SER A 43 9.47 0.71 10.55
CA SER A 43 10.93 0.62 10.64
C SER A 43 11.56 0.37 9.27
N GLU A 44 10.97 -0.50 8.45
CA GLU A 44 11.44 -0.74 7.08
C GLU A 44 11.30 0.50 6.20
N TYR A 45 10.16 1.19 6.26
CA TYR A 45 9.99 2.45 5.53
C TYR A 45 11.10 3.46 5.90
N HIS A 46 11.35 3.64 7.20
CA HIS A 46 12.40 4.55 7.67
C HIS A 46 13.79 4.17 7.18
N GLU A 47 14.13 2.89 7.25
CA GLU A 47 15.44 2.40 6.82
C GLU A 47 15.63 2.55 5.32
N VAL A 48 14.67 2.05 4.53
CA VAL A 48 14.81 1.98 3.08
C VAL A 48 14.78 3.35 2.43
N LEU A 49 13.86 4.24 2.86
CA LEU A 49 13.75 5.58 2.28
C LEU A 49 14.96 6.47 2.57
N ARG A 50 15.75 6.13 3.57
CA ARG A 50 16.96 6.87 3.94
C ARG A 50 18.24 6.28 3.35
N ARG A 51 18.14 5.25 2.53
CA ARG A 51 19.32 4.68 1.86
C ARG A 51 19.95 5.70 0.91
N PRO A 52 21.27 5.97 1.03
CA PRO A 52 21.93 6.98 0.19
C PRO A 52 21.81 6.76 -1.29
N LYS A 53 21.69 5.50 -1.72
CA LYS A 53 21.56 5.17 -3.15
C LYS A 53 20.34 5.77 -3.84
N PHE A 54 19.27 6.05 -3.08
CA PHE A 54 18.06 6.64 -3.64
C PHE A 54 18.12 8.16 -3.74
N ARG A 55 19.03 8.81 -3.03
CA ARG A 55 19.21 10.28 -3.06
C ARG A 55 17.93 11.07 -2.84
N LEU A 56 17.04 10.54 -2.00
CA LEU A 56 15.80 11.24 -1.65
C LEU A 56 16.09 12.40 -0.71
N ASP A 57 15.30 13.47 -0.83
CA ASP A 57 15.37 14.62 0.06
C ASP A 57 14.98 14.19 1.49
N ARG A 58 15.89 14.41 2.46
CA ARG A 58 15.69 13.98 3.85
C ARG A 58 14.50 14.66 4.53
N VAL A 59 14.29 15.95 4.24
CA VAL A 59 13.17 16.70 4.84
C VAL A 59 11.85 16.17 4.31
N ARG A 60 11.75 15.96 2.99
CA ARG A 60 10.56 15.40 2.36
C ARG A 60 10.24 13.99 2.87
N VAL A 61 11.26 13.15 2.99
CA VAL A 61 11.11 11.80 3.55
C VAL A 61 10.59 11.86 4.98
N SER A 62 11.15 12.71 5.82
CA SER A 62 10.71 12.88 7.22
C SER A 62 9.25 13.34 7.30
N VAL A 63 8.85 14.29 6.48
CA VAL A 63 7.46 14.78 6.45
C VAL A 63 6.49 13.66 6.09
N ILE A 64 6.83 12.87 5.06
CA ILE A 64 5.97 11.77 4.60
C ILE A 64 5.88 10.67 5.66
N LEU A 65 7.00 10.28 6.26
CA LEU A 65 7.02 9.25 7.29
C LEU A 65 6.27 9.68 8.55
N ASP A 66 6.44 10.91 8.98
CA ASP A 66 5.69 11.47 10.13
C ASP A 66 4.19 11.46 9.86
N TYR A 67 3.78 11.81 8.65
CA TYR A 67 2.38 11.76 8.26
C TYR A 67 1.83 10.32 8.27
N ILE A 68 2.59 9.36 7.73
CA ILE A 68 2.19 7.94 7.74
C ILE A 68 2.05 7.42 9.17
N GLU A 69 2.98 7.75 10.05
CA GLU A 69 2.89 7.34 11.46
C GLU A 69 1.66 7.96 12.15
N TRP A 70 1.40 9.23 11.89
CA TRP A 70 0.28 9.94 12.51
C TRP A 70 -1.08 9.46 11.98
N SER A 71 -1.21 9.25 10.67
CA SER A 71 -2.49 8.93 10.01
C SER A 71 -2.71 7.43 9.85
N GLY A 72 -1.68 6.62 10.01
CA GLY A 72 -1.73 5.18 9.75
C GLY A 72 -2.67 4.43 10.68
N TRP A 73 -3.24 3.35 10.16
CA TRP A 73 -4.02 2.40 10.94
C TRP A 73 -3.07 1.36 11.53
N VAL A 74 -2.81 1.45 12.83
CA VAL A 74 -1.88 0.54 13.52
C VAL A 74 -2.56 -0.81 13.73
N VAL A 75 -1.91 -1.86 13.25
CA VAL A 75 -2.44 -3.23 13.26
C VAL A 75 -1.62 -4.09 14.20
N SER A 76 -2.30 -4.84 15.06
CA SER A 76 -1.70 -5.95 15.79
C SER A 76 -2.00 -7.24 15.03
N SER A 77 -0.94 -7.87 14.49
CA SER A 77 -1.10 -9.02 13.61
C SER A 77 -0.72 -10.33 14.26
N SER A 78 -1.19 -11.43 13.67
CA SER A 78 -0.79 -12.80 14.00
C SER A 78 0.14 -13.33 12.92
N PRO A 79 1.04 -14.28 13.23
CA PRO A 79 1.90 -14.91 12.23
C PRO A 79 1.08 -15.58 11.12
N LEU A 80 1.67 -15.62 9.91
CA LEU A 80 1.07 -16.33 8.78
C LEU A 80 0.95 -17.82 9.06
N HIS A 81 -0.07 -18.47 8.44
CA HIS A 81 -0.22 -19.92 8.51
C HIS A 81 0.88 -20.67 7.77
N ALA A 82 1.43 -20.07 6.72
CA ALA A 82 2.52 -20.63 5.94
C ALA A 82 3.50 -19.52 5.55
N PRO A 83 4.82 -19.80 5.47
CA PRO A 83 5.81 -18.79 5.12
C PRO A 83 5.67 -18.35 3.66
N LEU A 84 6.07 -17.08 3.40
CA LEU A 84 6.25 -16.57 2.05
C LEU A 84 7.64 -16.95 1.51
N PRO A 85 7.85 -16.86 0.17
CA PRO A 85 9.18 -17.09 -0.41
C PRO A 85 10.26 -16.20 0.23
N ASP A 86 9.93 -14.94 0.53
CA ASP A 86 10.80 -14.03 1.23
C ASP A 86 10.20 -13.67 2.59
N PRO A 87 10.86 -14.02 3.71
CA PRO A 87 10.37 -13.67 5.04
C PRO A 87 10.20 -12.17 5.28
N ASP A 88 10.95 -11.32 4.58
CA ASP A 88 10.86 -9.87 4.74
C ASP A 88 9.52 -9.31 4.22
N ASP A 89 8.81 -10.06 3.36
CA ASP A 89 7.48 -9.68 2.86
C ASP A 89 6.36 -10.05 3.82
N GLU A 90 6.60 -10.97 4.77
CA GLU A 90 5.57 -11.50 5.66
C GLU A 90 4.87 -10.43 6.50
N PRO A 91 5.56 -9.43 7.08
CA PRO A 91 4.89 -8.39 7.85
C PRO A 91 3.81 -7.66 7.06
N PHE A 92 4.01 -7.40 5.78
CA PHE A 92 3.04 -6.72 4.92
C PHE A 92 1.76 -7.54 4.75
N LEU A 93 1.89 -8.84 4.51
CA LEU A 93 0.73 -9.72 4.39
C LEU A 93 0.02 -9.91 5.73
N GLU A 94 0.78 -10.06 6.82
CA GLU A 94 0.21 -10.21 8.16
C GLU A 94 -0.66 -9.02 8.54
N ILE A 95 -0.18 -7.78 8.31
CA ILE A 95 -0.98 -6.60 8.63
C ILE A 95 -2.15 -6.40 7.67
N ALA A 96 -2.03 -6.86 6.42
CA ALA A 96 -3.14 -6.82 5.47
C ALA A 96 -4.28 -7.73 5.91
N ILE A 97 -3.96 -8.93 6.40
CA ILE A 97 -4.94 -9.89 6.90
C ILE A 97 -5.60 -9.36 8.17
N SER A 98 -4.80 -9.07 9.19
CA SER A 98 -5.30 -8.67 10.52
C SER A 98 -5.96 -7.30 10.50
N GLY A 99 -5.47 -6.38 9.67
CA GLY A 99 -6.04 -5.04 9.51
C GLY A 99 -7.23 -4.98 8.56
N GLN A 100 -7.59 -6.11 7.94
CA GLN A 100 -8.66 -6.17 6.94
C GLN A 100 -8.48 -5.11 5.84
N ALA A 101 -7.25 -4.98 5.34
CA ALA A 101 -6.96 -4.08 4.24
C ALA A 101 -7.70 -4.53 2.97
N GLU A 102 -8.22 -3.57 2.23
CA GLU A 102 -8.88 -3.89 0.95
C GLU A 102 -7.89 -4.39 -0.08
N TYR A 103 -6.68 -3.83 -0.09
CA TYR A 103 -5.63 -4.24 -1.03
C TYR A 103 -4.25 -4.20 -0.37
N LEU A 104 -3.39 -5.10 -0.81
CA LEU A 104 -1.94 -5.00 -0.66
C LEU A 104 -1.38 -4.61 -2.03
N ILE A 105 -0.69 -3.48 -2.10
CA ILE A 105 -0.17 -2.94 -3.35
C ILE A 105 1.34 -3.15 -3.39
N THR A 106 1.80 -3.84 -4.40
CA THR A 106 3.21 -4.22 -4.56
C THR A 106 3.65 -4.12 -6.02
N GLY A 107 4.91 -3.79 -6.24
CA GLY A 107 5.53 -3.87 -7.57
C GLY A 107 5.87 -5.29 -7.99
N ASN A 108 5.78 -6.27 -7.07
CA ASN A 108 6.16 -7.65 -7.32
C ASN A 108 5.14 -8.64 -6.76
N ILE A 109 4.09 -8.90 -7.55
CA ILE A 109 3.00 -9.80 -7.15
C ILE A 109 3.49 -11.22 -6.87
N ALA A 110 4.54 -11.69 -7.56
CA ALA A 110 5.08 -13.03 -7.40
C ALA A 110 5.61 -13.31 -5.98
N HIS A 111 5.97 -12.26 -5.23
CA HIS A 111 6.38 -12.41 -3.83
C HIS A 111 5.21 -12.82 -2.91
N PHE A 112 3.97 -12.65 -3.38
CA PHE A 112 2.76 -12.99 -2.62
C PHE A 112 1.95 -14.03 -3.39
N PRO A 113 2.35 -15.31 -3.36
CA PRO A 113 1.64 -16.37 -4.10
C PRO A 113 0.16 -16.45 -3.73
N SER A 114 -0.68 -16.74 -4.71
CA SER A 114 -2.15 -16.75 -4.53
C SER A 114 -2.62 -17.60 -3.37
N GLU A 115 -2.01 -18.77 -3.20
CA GLU A 115 -2.36 -19.74 -2.14
C GLU A 115 -2.02 -19.25 -0.73
N SER A 116 -1.14 -18.24 -0.62
CA SER A 116 -0.68 -17.73 0.68
C SER A 116 -1.44 -16.50 1.16
N ARG A 117 -2.29 -15.92 0.32
CA ARG A 117 -2.90 -14.59 0.57
C ARG A 117 -4.02 -14.58 1.59
N GLN A 118 -4.61 -15.71 1.91
CA GLN A 118 -5.74 -15.81 2.85
C GLN A 118 -6.88 -14.83 2.53
N GLY A 119 -7.19 -14.65 1.23
CA GLY A 119 -8.24 -13.76 0.78
C GLY A 119 -7.85 -12.30 0.55
N VAL A 120 -6.62 -11.92 0.85
CA VAL A 120 -6.13 -10.55 0.57
C VAL A 120 -5.96 -10.35 -0.93
N LYS A 121 -6.50 -9.26 -1.44
CA LYS A 121 -6.34 -8.87 -2.84
C LYS A 121 -5.01 -8.16 -3.01
N VAL A 122 -4.14 -8.73 -3.85
CA VAL A 122 -2.80 -8.19 -4.13
C VAL A 122 -2.80 -7.61 -5.54
N LEU A 123 -2.46 -6.33 -5.67
CA LEU A 123 -2.48 -5.60 -6.93
C LEU A 123 -1.16 -4.87 -7.18
N THR A 124 -0.81 -4.69 -8.45
CA THR A 124 0.22 -3.73 -8.83
C THR A 124 -0.32 -2.30 -8.71
N PRO A 125 0.54 -1.28 -8.65
CA PRO A 125 0.10 0.11 -8.66
C PRO A 125 -0.84 0.45 -9.82
N ALA A 126 -0.52 0.01 -11.03
CA ALA A 126 -1.35 0.25 -12.20
C ALA A 126 -2.72 -0.43 -12.10
N GLN A 127 -2.76 -1.67 -11.63
CA GLN A 127 -4.01 -2.41 -11.41
C GLN A 127 -4.88 -1.72 -10.36
N PHE A 128 -4.27 -1.25 -9.29
CA PHE A 128 -4.99 -0.55 -8.24
C PHE A 128 -5.66 0.73 -8.76
N LEU A 129 -4.93 1.55 -9.52
CA LEU A 129 -5.48 2.78 -10.09
C LEU A 129 -6.63 2.51 -11.06
N LYS A 130 -6.52 1.46 -11.89
CA LYS A 130 -7.62 1.03 -12.78
C LYS A 130 -8.85 0.61 -11.99
N THR A 131 -8.67 -0.20 -10.95
CA THR A 131 -9.77 -0.66 -10.10
C THR A 131 -10.47 0.53 -9.44
N ARG A 132 -9.70 1.48 -8.93
CA ARG A 132 -10.25 2.68 -8.30
C ARG A 132 -11.01 3.56 -9.29
N ALA A 133 -10.50 3.75 -10.50
CA ALA A 133 -11.17 4.51 -11.54
C ALA A 133 -12.52 3.89 -11.93
N ARG A 134 -12.59 2.56 -12.03
CA ARG A 134 -13.85 1.83 -12.29
C ARG A 134 -14.87 2.03 -11.17
N ARG A 135 -14.44 2.00 -9.92
CA ARG A 135 -15.33 2.24 -8.77
C ARG A 135 -15.88 3.67 -8.76
N ARG A 136 -15.08 4.67 -9.11
CA ARG A 136 -15.51 6.07 -9.21
C ARG A 136 -16.54 6.26 -10.33
N LYS A 137 -16.35 5.64 -11.48
CA LYS A 137 -17.31 5.67 -12.59
C LYS A 137 -18.63 5.04 -12.20
N GLY A 138 -18.61 3.91 -11.50
CA GLY A 138 -19.82 3.24 -11.01
C GLY A 138 -20.63 4.09 -10.02
N ARG A 139 -19.94 4.90 -9.19
CA ARG A 139 -20.60 5.80 -8.24
C ARG A 139 -21.19 7.06 -8.86
N LYS A 140 -20.64 7.53 -9.98
CA LYS A 140 -21.11 8.76 -10.66
C LYS A 140 -22.35 8.53 -11.53
N ASN A 141 -22.82 7.30 -11.65
CA ASN A 141 -23.97 6.99 -12.48
C ASN A 141 -25.08 6.26 -11.71
N PRO A 142 -25.64 6.88 -10.64
CA PRO A 142 -26.74 6.28 -9.89
C PRO A 142 -28.06 6.23 -10.68
N HIS A 143 -28.18 6.96 -11.80
CA HIS A 143 -29.41 7.07 -12.56
C HIS A 143 -29.51 6.07 -13.72
N SER A 144 -28.45 5.34 -14.06
CA SER A 144 -28.51 4.35 -15.15
C SER A 144 -29.21 3.05 -14.74
N ARG A 145 -29.57 2.88 -13.46
CA ARG A 145 -30.24 1.69 -12.93
C ARG A 145 -31.76 1.83 -12.76
N LYS A 146 -32.35 2.94 -13.15
CA LYS A 146 -33.80 3.16 -12.99
C LYS A 146 -34.44 3.52 -14.31
N ARG A 147 -34.60 2.53 -15.19
CA ARG A 147 -35.73 2.55 -16.15
C ARG A 147 -36.15 1.13 -16.46
N PRO A 148 -37.43 0.79 -16.21
CA PRO A 148 -37.99 -0.44 -16.77
C PRO A 148 -37.99 -0.40 -18.28
#